data_30314b4e93d64c64813a90522bd76919
#
_entry.id   30314b4e93d64c64813a90522bd76919
#
_cell.length_a   1.000
_cell.length_b   1.000
_cell.length_c   1.000
_cell.angle_alpha   90.00
_cell.angle_beta   90.00
_cell.angle_gamma   90.00
#
_symmetry.space_group_name_H-M   'P 1'
#
loop_
_entity.id
_entity.type
_entity.pdbx_description
1 polymer ?
#
loop_
_entity_poly.entity_id
_entity_poly.type
_entity_poly.pdbx_seq_one_letter_code
_entity_poly.pdbx_strand_id
1 'polypeptide(L)'
;MVAAGHRRIETVSFVHPERVPQMAGAEEVMAAVPRVGPDGRAVSHIGLVLNERGLERAVDAGVDEVNLVAVATETFNQRNQGAGLDAVLDATARMVDRAGQAGVLSTVTVAAAFGCPFEGEVTTDQVLRVVEAVLPAGPDEIALADTIGVGVPADVHRLVGAVRDVTDLPLRVHLHNTRNTGYANAWAAVEAGVVAIDASAGGFGGCPFAPAATGNIATEDLVYLLGRSGLDVGLAVPDLVEPASWIAEALGADRTPALLGRAGTFPA
;
A
#
# COMPACT_ATOMS: atom_id res chain seq x y z
N MET A 1 7.09 14.62 -2.64
CA MET A 1 7.50 13.21 -2.82
C MET A 1 8.36 13.03 -4.09
N VAL A 2 7.89 13.39 -5.30
CA VAL A 2 8.70 13.26 -6.54
C VAL A 2 10.03 14.03 -6.42
N ALA A 3 10.01 15.27 -5.93
CA ALA A 3 11.22 16.08 -5.72
C ALA A 3 12.18 15.44 -4.68
N ALA A 4 11.64 14.72 -3.70
CA ALA A 4 12.42 13.98 -2.70
C ALA A 4 12.99 12.63 -3.21
N GLY A 5 12.79 12.30 -4.48
CA GLY A 5 13.39 11.11 -5.10
C GLY A 5 12.50 9.90 -5.26
N HIS A 6 11.24 9.93 -4.82
CA HIS A 6 10.32 8.80 -5.00
C HIS A 6 10.09 8.50 -6.49
N ARG A 7 10.06 7.21 -6.82
CA ARG A 7 9.90 6.71 -8.20
C ARG A 7 8.67 5.83 -8.39
N ARG A 8 8.03 5.40 -7.32
CA ARG A 8 6.79 4.64 -7.33
C ARG A 8 5.88 5.20 -6.23
N ILE A 9 4.74 5.77 -6.60
CA ILE A 9 3.88 6.51 -5.68
C ILE A 9 2.43 6.08 -5.90
N GLU A 10 1.75 5.58 -4.87
CA GLU A 10 0.29 5.46 -4.91
C GLU A 10 -0.30 6.85 -4.71
N THR A 11 -0.73 7.43 -5.83
CA THR A 11 -1.03 8.85 -5.95
C THR A 11 -2.49 9.15 -5.68
N VAL A 12 -3.39 8.27 -6.13
CA VAL A 12 -4.84 8.47 -6.08
C VAL A 12 -5.58 7.16 -5.84
N SER A 13 -6.87 7.31 -5.47
CA SER A 13 -7.78 6.17 -5.37
C SER A 13 -9.02 6.44 -6.21
N PHE A 14 -9.35 5.51 -7.12
CA PHE A 14 -10.52 5.57 -7.99
C PHE A 14 -11.76 4.95 -7.35
N VAL A 15 -11.97 5.24 -6.07
CA VAL A 15 -13.18 4.87 -5.33
C VAL A 15 -14.35 5.80 -5.68
N HIS A 16 -15.56 5.43 -5.23
CA HIS A 16 -16.74 6.26 -5.49
C HIS A 16 -16.65 7.60 -4.74
N PRO A 17 -16.65 8.75 -5.43
CA PRO A 17 -16.39 10.05 -4.81
C PRO A 17 -17.44 10.48 -3.78
N GLU A 18 -18.70 10.01 -3.91
CA GLU A 18 -19.73 10.28 -2.90
C GLU A 18 -19.54 9.43 -1.63
N ARG A 19 -18.88 8.26 -1.72
CA ARG A 19 -18.59 7.42 -0.56
C ARG A 19 -17.33 7.85 0.17
N VAL A 20 -16.35 8.35 -0.57
CA VAL A 20 -15.06 8.84 -0.04
C VAL A 20 -14.76 10.20 -0.69
N PRO A 21 -15.42 11.28 -0.23
CA PRO A 21 -15.26 12.62 -0.84
C PRO A 21 -13.81 13.14 -0.82
N GLN A 22 -13.00 12.68 0.13
CA GLN A 22 -11.59 13.05 0.23
C GLN A 22 -10.75 12.54 -0.96
N MET A 23 -11.23 11.52 -1.68
CA MET A 23 -10.59 10.95 -2.88
C MET A 23 -11.23 11.45 -4.19
N ALA A 24 -12.13 12.43 -4.13
CA ALA A 24 -12.65 13.07 -5.32
C ALA A 24 -11.51 13.83 -6.08
N GLY A 25 -11.64 13.94 -7.40
CA GLY A 25 -10.63 14.64 -8.21
C GLY A 25 -9.39 13.80 -8.54
N ALA A 26 -9.50 12.47 -8.52
CA ALA A 26 -8.37 11.59 -8.86
C ALA A 26 -7.82 11.84 -10.27
N GLU A 27 -8.68 12.09 -11.25
CA GLU A 27 -8.32 12.39 -12.63
C GLU A 27 -7.58 13.71 -12.75
N GLU A 28 -8.02 14.74 -12.03
CA GLU A 28 -7.37 16.07 -12.01
C GLU A 28 -5.98 15.98 -11.36
N VAL A 29 -5.83 15.19 -10.30
CA VAL A 29 -4.53 14.95 -9.67
C VAL A 29 -3.61 14.23 -10.65
N MET A 30 -4.06 13.17 -11.31
CA MET A 30 -3.26 12.42 -12.29
C MET A 30 -2.82 13.29 -13.48
N ALA A 31 -3.65 14.25 -13.91
CA ALA A 31 -3.31 15.20 -14.96
C ALA A 31 -2.22 16.21 -14.53
N ALA A 32 -2.06 16.46 -13.23
CA ALA A 32 -1.18 17.49 -12.68
C ALA A 32 0.15 16.97 -12.14
N VAL A 33 0.25 15.66 -11.78
CA VAL A 33 1.47 15.12 -11.16
C VAL A 33 2.65 15.01 -12.12
N PRO A 34 3.89 15.29 -11.66
CA PRO A 34 5.08 15.14 -12.49
C PRO A 34 5.33 13.66 -12.83
N ARG A 35 5.54 13.37 -14.12
CA ARG A 35 5.86 12.02 -14.63
C ARG A 35 7.36 11.72 -14.64
N VAL A 36 8.19 12.71 -14.37
CA VAL A 36 9.66 12.60 -14.38
C VAL A 36 10.19 13.31 -13.14
N GLY A 37 11.12 12.67 -12.47
CA GLY A 37 11.79 13.24 -11.30
C GLY A 37 12.89 14.23 -11.66
N PRO A 38 13.48 14.92 -10.66
CA PRO A 38 14.55 15.91 -10.89
C PRO A 38 15.81 15.34 -11.55
N ASP A 39 16.03 14.05 -11.40
CA ASP A 39 17.15 13.29 -11.98
C ASP A 39 16.87 12.77 -13.42
N GLY A 40 15.73 13.14 -14.01
CA GLY A 40 15.33 12.73 -15.34
C GLY A 40 14.73 11.32 -15.45
N ARG A 41 14.63 10.58 -14.33
CA ARG A 41 14.01 9.25 -14.31
C ARG A 41 12.50 9.33 -14.23
N ALA A 42 11.81 8.37 -14.87
CA ALA A 42 10.37 8.25 -14.80
C ALA A 42 9.87 7.99 -13.37
N VAL A 43 8.66 8.47 -13.08
CA VAL A 43 7.93 8.19 -11.85
C VAL A 43 6.71 7.36 -12.20
N SER A 44 6.57 6.19 -11.60
CA SER A 44 5.38 5.34 -11.72
C SER A 44 4.31 5.82 -10.75
N HIS A 45 3.12 6.11 -11.27
CA HIS A 45 1.96 6.52 -10.49
C HIS A 45 0.95 5.38 -10.40
N ILE A 46 0.66 4.97 -9.16
CA ILE A 46 -0.29 3.89 -8.86
C ILE A 46 -1.65 4.51 -8.57
N GLY A 47 -2.71 3.90 -9.11
CA GLY A 47 -4.09 4.18 -8.74
C GLY A 47 -4.71 3.01 -7.97
N LEU A 48 -5.22 3.25 -6.76
CA LEU A 48 -5.97 2.22 -6.02
C LEU A 48 -7.36 2.03 -6.65
N VAL A 49 -7.74 0.77 -6.85
CA VAL A 49 -8.98 0.37 -7.53
C VAL A 49 -9.69 -0.73 -6.75
N LEU A 50 -11.01 -0.63 -6.60
CA LEU A 50 -11.84 -1.62 -5.91
C LEU A 50 -12.83 -2.36 -6.84
N ASN A 51 -13.03 -1.88 -8.06
CA ASN A 51 -14.00 -2.45 -9.01
C ASN A 51 -13.68 -2.06 -10.45
N GLU A 52 -14.34 -2.72 -11.40
CA GLU A 52 -14.11 -2.54 -12.85
C GLU A 52 -14.31 -1.08 -13.32
N ARG A 53 -15.31 -0.35 -12.76
CA ARG A 53 -15.52 1.06 -13.09
C ARG A 53 -14.35 1.94 -12.62
N GLY A 54 -13.80 1.66 -11.45
CA GLY A 54 -12.59 2.34 -10.96
C GLY A 54 -11.39 2.05 -11.84
N LEU A 55 -11.26 0.82 -12.33
CA LEU A 55 -10.21 0.43 -13.25
C LEU A 55 -10.26 1.22 -14.58
N GLU A 56 -11.44 1.31 -15.21
CA GLU A 56 -11.56 2.09 -16.46
C GLU A 56 -11.18 3.55 -16.23
N ARG A 57 -11.63 4.17 -15.14
CA ARG A 57 -11.23 5.53 -14.77
C ARG A 57 -9.72 5.67 -14.57
N ALA A 58 -9.08 4.67 -13.94
CA ALA A 58 -7.64 4.67 -13.70
C ALA A 58 -6.86 4.57 -15.02
N VAL A 59 -7.27 3.67 -15.92
CA VAL A 59 -6.69 3.52 -17.26
C VAL A 59 -6.84 4.80 -18.06
N ASP A 60 -8.03 5.40 -18.10
CA ASP A 60 -8.31 6.64 -18.83
C ASP A 60 -7.51 7.83 -18.26
N ALA A 61 -7.28 7.86 -16.94
CA ALA A 61 -6.44 8.87 -16.29
C ALA A 61 -4.93 8.67 -16.51
N GLY A 62 -4.53 7.56 -17.14
CA GLY A 62 -3.15 7.27 -17.50
C GLY A 62 -2.29 6.92 -16.29
N VAL A 63 -2.77 6.09 -15.37
CA VAL A 63 -1.91 5.51 -14.34
C VAL A 63 -0.92 4.52 -14.97
N ASP A 64 0.24 4.37 -14.36
CA ASP A 64 1.26 3.40 -14.80
C ASP A 64 0.99 2.03 -14.19
N GLU A 65 0.32 2.00 -13.04
CA GLU A 65 0.02 0.80 -12.28
C GLU A 65 -1.32 0.94 -11.55
N VAL A 66 -2.03 -0.17 -11.38
CA VAL A 66 -3.22 -0.27 -10.53
C VAL A 66 -2.95 -1.16 -9.32
N ASN A 67 -3.41 -0.69 -8.15
CA ASN A 67 -3.45 -1.47 -6.93
C ASN A 67 -4.87 -2.00 -6.72
N LEU A 68 -5.08 -3.29 -6.97
CA LEU A 68 -6.36 -3.98 -6.86
C LEU A 68 -6.47 -4.60 -5.47
N VAL A 69 -7.54 -4.28 -4.72
CA VAL A 69 -7.67 -4.74 -3.33
C VAL A 69 -8.70 -5.85 -3.22
N ALA A 70 -8.27 -7.01 -2.72
CA ALA A 70 -9.12 -8.10 -2.28
C ALA A 70 -8.91 -8.35 -0.78
N VAL A 71 -9.98 -8.42 0.00
CA VAL A 71 -9.87 -8.63 1.45
C VAL A 71 -9.92 -10.13 1.76
N ALA A 72 -9.07 -10.60 2.68
CA ALA A 72 -8.97 -12.02 3.02
C ALA A 72 -10.23 -12.62 3.70
N THR A 73 -11.19 -11.78 4.12
CA THR A 73 -12.35 -12.18 4.91
C THR A 73 -13.69 -11.76 4.31
N GLU A 74 -14.73 -12.59 4.47
CA GLU A 74 -16.05 -12.39 3.89
C GLU A 74 -16.74 -11.12 4.41
N THR A 75 -16.80 -10.95 5.73
CA THR A 75 -17.50 -9.82 6.35
C THR A 75 -16.89 -8.48 5.94
N PHE A 76 -15.55 -8.42 5.83
CA PHE A 76 -14.90 -7.18 5.45
C PHE A 76 -15.09 -6.88 3.96
N ASN A 77 -15.08 -7.87 3.07
CA ASN A 77 -15.43 -7.67 1.65
C ASN A 77 -16.85 -7.10 1.51
N GLN A 78 -17.83 -7.68 2.20
CA GLN A 78 -19.22 -7.19 2.19
C GLN A 78 -19.30 -5.72 2.62
N ARG A 79 -18.58 -5.34 3.67
CA ARG A 79 -18.61 -3.95 4.20
C ARG A 79 -17.84 -2.96 3.32
N ASN A 80 -16.73 -3.39 2.76
CA ASN A 80 -15.82 -2.53 1.98
C ASN A 80 -16.30 -2.38 0.53
N GLN A 81 -16.67 -3.50 -0.11
CA GLN A 81 -16.97 -3.54 -1.55
C GLN A 81 -18.44 -3.85 -1.85
N GLY A 82 -19.21 -4.28 -0.85
CA GLY A 82 -20.63 -4.65 -1.02
C GLY A 82 -20.82 -6.00 -1.73
N ALA A 83 -19.80 -6.86 -1.74
CA ALA A 83 -19.80 -8.16 -2.42
C ALA A 83 -19.12 -9.22 -1.54
N GLY A 84 -19.48 -10.49 -1.73
CA GLY A 84 -18.84 -11.62 -1.09
C GLY A 84 -17.46 -11.92 -1.68
N LEU A 85 -16.66 -12.68 -0.94
CA LEU A 85 -15.26 -12.96 -1.29
C LEU A 85 -15.13 -13.55 -2.72
N ASP A 86 -15.90 -14.57 -3.07
CA ASP A 86 -15.78 -15.21 -4.39
C ASP A 86 -16.07 -14.22 -5.54
N ALA A 87 -17.11 -13.39 -5.39
CA ALA A 87 -17.43 -12.37 -6.39
C ALA A 87 -16.33 -11.30 -6.51
N VAL A 88 -15.68 -10.95 -5.38
CA VAL A 88 -14.53 -10.01 -5.36
C VAL A 88 -13.34 -10.67 -6.07
N LEU A 89 -13.03 -11.93 -5.79
CA LEU A 89 -11.92 -12.66 -6.44
C LEU A 89 -12.12 -12.75 -7.95
N ASP A 90 -13.32 -13.12 -8.40
CA ASP A 90 -13.65 -13.16 -9.83
C ASP A 90 -13.52 -11.79 -10.51
N ALA A 91 -13.99 -10.73 -9.84
CA ALA A 91 -13.85 -9.37 -10.34
C ALA A 91 -12.37 -8.93 -10.37
N THR A 92 -11.60 -9.27 -9.35
CA THR A 92 -10.17 -8.96 -9.29
C THR A 92 -9.40 -9.63 -10.42
N ALA A 93 -9.66 -10.91 -10.69
CA ALA A 93 -9.05 -11.63 -11.81
C ALA A 93 -9.36 -10.96 -13.16
N ARG A 94 -10.63 -10.59 -13.40
CA ARG A 94 -11.00 -9.85 -14.63
C ARG A 94 -10.32 -8.47 -14.71
N MET A 95 -10.14 -7.78 -13.58
CA MET A 95 -9.45 -6.50 -13.55
C MET A 95 -7.96 -6.64 -13.84
N VAL A 96 -7.30 -7.70 -13.37
CA VAL A 96 -5.91 -8.03 -13.74
C VAL A 96 -5.77 -8.23 -15.24
N ASP A 97 -6.62 -9.11 -15.83
CA ASP A 97 -6.63 -9.32 -17.28
C ASP A 97 -6.83 -8.02 -18.06
N ARG A 98 -7.77 -7.19 -17.62
CA ARG A 98 -8.10 -5.92 -18.29
C ARG A 98 -6.96 -4.89 -18.17
N ALA A 99 -6.28 -4.80 -17.01
CA ALA A 99 -5.10 -3.95 -16.82
C ALA A 99 -3.96 -4.38 -17.76
N GLY A 100 -3.67 -5.68 -17.84
CA GLY A 100 -2.68 -6.23 -18.77
C GLY A 100 -2.98 -5.91 -20.23
N GLN A 101 -4.26 -6.02 -20.66
CA GLN A 101 -4.69 -5.63 -22.02
C GLN A 101 -4.50 -4.14 -22.30
N ALA A 102 -4.58 -3.29 -21.27
CA ALA A 102 -4.34 -1.85 -21.37
C ALA A 102 -2.84 -1.48 -21.27
N GLY A 103 -1.95 -2.45 -21.01
CA GLY A 103 -0.52 -2.20 -20.78
C GLY A 103 -0.23 -1.52 -19.44
N VAL A 104 -1.13 -1.65 -18.46
CA VAL A 104 -0.99 -1.10 -17.11
C VAL A 104 -0.58 -2.24 -16.17
N LEU A 105 0.45 -2.03 -15.36
CA LEU A 105 0.89 -3.00 -14.36
C LEU A 105 -0.18 -3.19 -13.28
N SER A 106 -0.26 -4.37 -12.70
CA SER A 106 -1.24 -4.69 -11.67
C SER A 106 -0.60 -5.33 -10.44
N THR A 107 -0.83 -4.72 -9.28
CA THR A 107 -0.61 -5.35 -7.98
C THR A 107 -1.94 -5.81 -7.41
N VAL A 108 -1.99 -7.01 -6.86
CA VAL A 108 -3.13 -7.46 -6.05
C VAL A 108 -2.75 -7.39 -4.57
N THR A 109 -3.43 -6.50 -3.83
CA THR A 109 -3.26 -6.37 -2.38
C THR A 109 -4.27 -7.24 -1.65
N VAL A 110 -3.74 -8.19 -0.86
CA VAL A 110 -4.53 -8.99 0.10
C VAL A 110 -4.67 -8.16 1.38
N ALA A 111 -5.80 -7.47 1.52
CA ALA A 111 -6.09 -6.68 2.71
C ALA A 111 -6.54 -7.58 3.87
N ALA A 112 -6.31 -7.10 5.11
CA ALA A 112 -6.52 -7.86 6.34
C ALA A 112 -5.75 -9.20 6.40
N ALA A 113 -4.60 -9.29 5.74
CA ALA A 113 -3.81 -10.52 5.66
C ALA A 113 -3.28 -10.99 7.04
N PHE A 114 -3.12 -10.08 7.99
CA PHE A 114 -2.59 -10.35 9.32
C PHE A 114 -3.68 -10.42 10.41
N GLY A 115 -4.90 -10.00 10.07
CA GLY A 115 -6.04 -9.98 10.99
C GLY A 115 -7.14 -9.05 10.51
N CYS A 116 -8.37 -9.39 10.86
CA CYS A 116 -9.59 -8.71 10.43
C CYS A 116 -10.28 -8.02 11.60
N PRO A 117 -10.72 -6.75 11.46
CA PRO A 117 -11.41 -6.05 12.53
C PRO A 117 -12.80 -6.61 12.85
N PHE A 118 -13.33 -7.49 11.99
CA PHE A 118 -14.68 -8.05 12.13
C PHE A 118 -14.69 -9.54 12.46
N GLU A 119 -13.69 -10.29 11.94
CA GLU A 119 -13.61 -11.76 12.08
C GLU A 119 -12.46 -12.21 12.98
N GLY A 120 -11.58 -11.28 13.41
CA GLY A 120 -10.45 -11.58 14.29
C GLY A 120 -9.26 -12.16 13.52
N GLU A 121 -8.74 -13.28 13.99
CA GLU A 121 -7.57 -13.95 13.38
C GLU A 121 -7.84 -14.36 11.93
N VAL A 122 -6.82 -14.18 11.09
CA VAL A 122 -6.84 -14.61 9.68
C VAL A 122 -5.79 -15.70 9.48
N THR A 123 -6.23 -16.83 8.98
CA THR A 123 -5.35 -17.97 8.75
C THR A 123 -4.52 -17.80 7.49
N THR A 124 -3.38 -18.48 7.41
CA THR A 124 -2.57 -18.53 6.19
C THR A 124 -3.38 -19.03 4.99
N ASP A 125 -4.23 -20.03 5.19
CA ASP A 125 -5.08 -20.59 4.11
C ASP A 125 -6.07 -19.58 3.55
N GLN A 126 -6.62 -18.67 4.38
CA GLN A 126 -7.47 -17.58 3.90
C GLN A 126 -6.70 -16.60 3.01
N VAL A 127 -5.46 -16.29 3.38
CA VAL A 127 -4.58 -15.43 2.56
C VAL A 127 -4.22 -16.14 1.24
N LEU A 128 -3.80 -17.40 1.32
CA LEU A 128 -3.45 -18.20 0.13
C LEU A 128 -4.64 -18.38 -0.81
N ARG A 129 -5.87 -18.56 -0.31
CA ARG A 129 -7.07 -18.62 -1.14
C ARG A 129 -7.20 -17.39 -2.05
N VAL A 130 -6.92 -16.18 -1.52
CA VAL A 130 -6.95 -14.96 -2.33
C VAL A 130 -5.83 -14.96 -3.36
N VAL A 131 -4.61 -15.27 -2.93
CA VAL A 131 -3.43 -15.30 -3.81
C VAL A 131 -3.64 -16.31 -4.95
N GLU A 132 -3.95 -17.55 -4.63
CA GLU A 132 -4.13 -18.64 -5.61
C GLU A 132 -5.27 -18.36 -6.61
N ALA A 133 -6.34 -17.68 -6.15
CA ALA A 133 -7.46 -17.32 -7.03
C ALA A 133 -7.09 -16.29 -8.09
N VAL A 134 -6.15 -15.37 -7.80
CA VAL A 134 -5.78 -14.29 -8.73
C VAL A 134 -4.55 -14.61 -9.58
N LEU A 135 -3.71 -15.56 -9.16
CA LEU A 135 -2.49 -15.94 -9.90
C LEU A 135 -2.74 -16.34 -11.37
N PRO A 136 -3.81 -17.09 -11.73
CA PRO A 136 -4.05 -17.45 -13.13
C PRO A 136 -4.30 -16.26 -14.07
N ALA A 137 -4.73 -15.10 -13.53
CA ALA A 137 -4.92 -13.89 -14.31
C ALA A 137 -3.60 -13.14 -14.58
N GLY A 138 -2.50 -13.53 -13.92
CA GLY A 138 -1.15 -13.01 -14.17
C GLY A 138 -0.90 -11.59 -13.63
N PRO A 139 -1.17 -11.29 -12.35
CA PRO A 139 -0.77 -10.02 -11.77
C PRO A 139 0.76 -9.86 -11.77
N ASP A 140 1.26 -8.63 -11.78
CA ASP A 140 2.69 -8.35 -11.77
C ASP A 140 3.31 -8.43 -10.37
N GLU A 141 2.50 -8.23 -9.31
CA GLU A 141 2.95 -8.21 -7.91
C GLU A 141 1.81 -8.63 -6.97
N ILE A 142 2.16 -9.29 -5.86
CA ILE A 142 1.25 -9.53 -4.73
C ILE A 142 1.68 -8.66 -3.55
N ALA A 143 0.72 -8.00 -2.90
CA ALA A 143 0.96 -7.23 -1.68
C ALA A 143 0.18 -7.82 -0.50
N LEU A 144 0.83 -7.92 0.67
CA LEU A 144 0.22 -8.37 1.91
C LEU A 144 0.03 -7.17 2.84
N ALA A 145 -1.23 -6.89 3.24
CA ALA A 145 -1.53 -5.70 4.02
C ALA A 145 -1.95 -6.03 5.46
N ASP A 146 -1.20 -5.46 6.41
CA ASP A 146 -1.58 -5.38 7.83
C ASP A 146 -2.50 -4.17 8.05
N THR A 147 -3.72 -4.29 7.56
CA THR A 147 -4.72 -3.21 7.49
C THR A 147 -5.03 -2.56 8.83
N ILE A 148 -4.90 -3.29 9.93
CA ILE A 148 -5.22 -2.80 11.28
C ILE A 148 -4.02 -2.80 12.24
N GLY A 149 -2.82 -3.11 11.75
CA GLY A 149 -1.58 -3.08 12.52
C GLY A 149 -1.60 -4.06 13.70
N VAL A 150 -1.90 -5.34 13.43
CA VAL A 150 -1.94 -6.43 14.43
C VAL A 150 -0.83 -7.44 14.25
N GLY A 151 -0.21 -7.47 13.05
CA GLY A 151 0.86 -8.40 12.73
C GLY A 151 2.12 -8.19 13.58
N VAL A 152 2.85 -9.26 13.73
CA VAL A 152 4.17 -9.28 14.37
C VAL A 152 5.20 -9.92 13.43
N PRO A 153 6.53 -9.77 13.66
CA PRO A 153 7.56 -10.30 12.76
C PRO A 153 7.41 -11.79 12.40
N ALA A 154 6.96 -12.61 13.35
CA ALA A 154 6.72 -14.04 13.10
C ALA A 154 5.61 -14.27 12.05
N ASP A 155 4.58 -13.42 12.03
CA ASP A 155 3.50 -13.49 11.04
C ASP A 155 4.01 -13.08 9.65
N VAL A 156 4.88 -12.06 9.57
CA VAL A 156 5.50 -11.65 8.31
C VAL A 156 6.28 -12.81 7.70
N HIS A 157 7.19 -13.44 8.48
CA HIS A 157 7.96 -14.59 7.99
C HIS A 157 7.05 -15.74 7.57
N ARG A 158 6.02 -16.06 8.35
CA ARG A 158 5.07 -17.14 8.07
C ARG A 158 4.29 -16.88 6.77
N LEU A 159 3.70 -15.68 6.61
CA LEU A 159 2.87 -15.35 5.44
C LEU A 159 3.70 -15.17 4.18
N VAL A 160 4.84 -14.47 4.25
CA VAL A 160 5.74 -14.31 3.10
C VAL A 160 6.27 -15.68 2.65
N GLY A 161 6.68 -16.53 3.59
CA GLY A 161 7.10 -17.89 3.28
C GLY A 161 6.02 -18.68 2.56
N ALA A 162 4.80 -18.71 3.10
CA ALA A 162 3.68 -19.43 2.51
C ALA A 162 3.32 -18.92 1.08
N VAL A 163 3.35 -17.60 0.87
CA VAL A 163 3.09 -17.04 -0.47
C VAL A 163 4.23 -17.38 -1.44
N ARG A 164 5.49 -17.40 -0.98
CA ARG A 164 6.64 -17.84 -1.78
C ARG A 164 6.56 -19.30 -2.21
N ASP A 165 5.89 -20.16 -1.43
CA ASP A 165 5.70 -21.57 -1.78
C ASP A 165 4.75 -21.75 -2.99
N VAL A 166 3.92 -20.74 -3.31
CA VAL A 166 2.93 -20.81 -4.39
C VAL A 166 3.22 -19.87 -5.57
N THR A 167 4.14 -18.90 -5.42
CA THR A 167 4.50 -17.97 -6.51
C THR A 167 5.88 -17.35 -6.35
N ASP A 168 6.54 -17.09 -7.49
CA ASP A 168 7.80 -16.34 -7.59
C ASP A 168 7.58 -14.84 -7.88
N LEU A 169 6.34 -14.36 -7.92
CA LEU A 169 6.05 -12.94 -8.18
C LEU A 169 6.72 -12.03 -7.13
N PRO A 170 7.07 -10.80 -7.50
CA PRO A 170 7.48 -9.79 -6.55
C PRO A 170 6.47 -9.66 -5.41
N LEU A 171 6.95 -9.56 -4.16
CA LEU A 171 6.10 -9.35 -3.00
C LEU A 171 6.31 -7.95 -2.44
N ARG A 172 5.20 -7.30 -2.11
CA ARG A 172 5.14 -6.02 -1.39
C ARG A 172 4.43 -6.22 -0.04
N VAL A 173 4.75 -5.39 0.94
CA VAL A 173 3.98 -5.32 2.19
C VAL A 173 3.49 -3.91 2.45
N HIS A 174 2.27 -3.81 2.97
CA HIS A 174 1.67 -2.59 3.46
C HIS A 174 1.44 -2.73 4.97
N LEU A 175 2.06 -1.87 5.76
CA LEU A 175 2.14 -2.04 7.20
C LEU A 175 1.60 -0.83 7.95
N HIS A 176 0.76 -1.09 8.95
CA HIS A 176 0.29 -0.09 9.90
C HIS A 176 1.08 -0.17 11.22
N ASN A 177 1.31 0.99 11.84
CA ASN A 177 2.03 1.10 13.11
C ASN A 177 1.10 1.24 14.33
N THR A 178 -0.14 0.82 14.21
CA THR A 178 -1.19 0.98 15.25
C THR A 178 -0.78 0.42 16.61
N ARG A 179 0.00 -0.66 16.62
CA ARG A 179 0.52 -1.29 17.85
C ARG A 179 2.05 -1.21 17.99
N ASN A 180 2.67 -0.25 17.30
CA ASN A 180 4.13 -0.04 17.28
C ASN A 180 4.94 -1.24 16.78
N THR A 181 4.34 -2.15 16.02
CA THR A 181 5.01 -3.31 15.42
C THR A 181 5.40 -3.07 13.95
N GLY A 182 4.89 -2.00 13.32
CA GLY A 182 5.04 -1.77 11.89
C GLY A 182 6.49 -1.74 11.40
N TYR A 183 7.40 -1.09 12.13
CA TYR A 183 8.83 -1.04 11.74
C TYR A 183 9.56 -2.36 12.00
N ALA A 184 9.20 -3.11 13.04
CA ALA A 184 9.73 -4.45 13.26
C ALA A 184 9.26 -5.40 12.15
N ASN A 185 8.00 -5.28 11.72
CA ASN A 185 7.44 -6.02 10.60
C ASN A 185 8.11 -5.64 9.26
N ALA A 186 8.42 -4.35 9.07
CA ALA A 186 9.15 -3.88 7.89
C ALA A 186 10.54 -4.52 7.80
N TRP A 187 11.26 -4.61 8.93
CA TRP A 187 12.55 -5.27 8.97
C TRP A 187 12.41 -6.79 8.71
N ALA A 188 11.44 -7.45 9.32
CA ALA A 188 11.15 -8.87 9.04
C ALA A 188 10.80 -9.12 7.56
N ALA A 189 10.11 -8.18 6.90
CA ALA A 189 9.82 -8.27 5.48
C ALA A 189 11.09 -8.18 4.62
N VAL A 190 12.05 -7.31 4.98
CA VAL A 190 13.38 -7.27 4.35
C VAL A 190 14.09 -8.61 4.48
N GLU A 191 14.13 -9.17 5.70
CA GLU A 191 14.76 -10.48 5.98
C GLU A 191 14.10 -11.61 5.20
N ALA A 192 12.77 -11.53 4.99
CA ALA A 192 12.01 -12.49 4.20
C ALA A 192 12.11 -12.28 2.67
N GLY A 193 12.90 -11.30 2.20
CA GLY A 193 13.14 -11.04 0.78
C GLY A 193 11.99 -10.33 0.06
N VAL A 194 11.15 -9.59 0.78
CA VAL A 194 10.15 -8.69 0.18
C VAL A 194 10.87 -7.55 -0.55
N VAL A 195 10.40 -7.20 -1.74
CA VAL A 195 11.08 -6.23 -2.62
C VAL A 195 10.56 -4.80 -2.51
N ALA A 196 9.37 -4.61 -1.92
CA ALA A 196 8.78 -3.29 -1.72
C ALA A 196 8.02 -3.20 -0.38
N ILE A 197 8.11 -2.05 0.27
CA ILE A 197 7.42 -1.75 1.51
C ILE A 197 6.71 -0.42 1.34
N ASP A 198 5.38 -0.41 1.54
CA ASP A 198 4.61 0.82 1.51
C ASP A 198 4.81 1.63 2.78
N ALA A 199 4.96 2.94 2.61
CA ALA A 199 5.00 3.89 3.71
C ALA A 199 4.36 5.23 3.27
N SER A 200 3.91 6.03 4.19
CA SER A 200 3.36 7.35 3.88
C SER A 200 4.18 8.48 4.47
N ALA A 201 4.25 9.63 3.79
CA ALA A 201 4.91 10.79 4.33
C ALA A 201 4.24 11.20 5.66
N GLY A 202 5.04 11.37 6.71
CA GLY A 202 4.56 11.68 8.05
C GLY A 202 3.82 10.54 8.76
N GLY A 203 3.65 9.36 8.14
CA GLY A 203 2.86 8.26 8.69
C GLY A 203 1.36 8.51 8.68
N PHE A 204 0.87 9.47 7.88
CA PHE A 204 -0.55 9.75 7.74
C PHE A 204 -1.27 8.67 6.96
N GLY A 205 -2.58 8.57 7.20
CA GLY A 205 -3.47 7.64 6.54
C GLY A 205 -3.90 6.49 7.44
N GLY A 206 -5.10 6.01 7.18
CA GLY A 206 -5.73 4.90 7.88
C GLY A 206 -6.86 4.34 7.02
N CYS A 207 -7.52 3.29 7.50
CA CYS A 207 -8.66 2.71 6.80
C CYS A 207 -9.98 3.24 7.39
N PRO A 208 -10.87 3.88 6.61
CA PRO A 208 -12.14 4.38 7.11
C PRO A 208 -13.06 3.26 7.64
N PHE A 209 -12.87 2.03 7.16
CA PHE A 209 -13.59 0.83 7.61
C PHE A 209 -12.95 0.16 8.83
N ALA A 210 -11.81 0.66 9.29
CA ALA A 210 -11.11 0.22 10.50
C ALA A 210 -10.70 1.44 11.34
N PRO A 211 -11.63 2.12 12.03
CA PRO A 211 -11.40 3.40 12.69
C PRO A 211 -10.30 3.38 13.77
N ALA A 212 -9.99 2.21 14.32
CA ALA A 212 -8.90 2.03 15.27
C ALA A 212 -7.52 1.84 14.61
N ALA A 213 -7.48 1.71 13.28
CA ALA A 213 -6.23 1.60 12.52
C ALA A 213 -5.69 3.01 12.26
N THR A 214 -4.88 3.50 13.18
CA THR A 214 -4.34 4.85 13.16
C THR A 214 -2.94 4.88 12.59
N GLY A 215 -2.84 5.08 11.27
CA GLY A 215 -1.59 5.48 10.64
C GLY A 215 -0.73 4.35 10.08
N ASN A 216 -0.27 4.63 8.89
CA ASN A 216 0.77 3.88 8.21
C ASN A 216 2.10 4.00 8.98
N ILE A 217 3.08 3.17 8.65
CA ILE A 217 4.48 3.50 8.95
C ILE A 217 4.88 4.75 8.16
N ALA A 218 5.70 5.62 8.78
CA ALA A 218 6.15 6.85 8.15
C ALA A 218 7.33 6.58 7.21
N THR A 219 7.32 7.21 6.04
CA THR A 219 8.39 7.05 5.04
C THR A 219 9.74 7.46 5.60
N GLU A 220 9.83 8.61 6.27
CA GLU A 220 11.07 9.13 6.85
C GLU A 220 11.64 8.22 7.94
N ASP A 221 10.78 7.66 8.80
CA ASP A 221 11.20 6.74 9.86
C ASP A 221 11.66 5.39 9.26
N LEU A 222 10.97 4.90 8.21
CA LEU A 222 11.37 3.70 7.49
C LEU A 222 12.71 3.89 6.77
N VAL A 223 12.90 5.00 6.05
CA VAL A 223 14.15 5.30 5.34
C VAL A 223 15.31 5.41 6.32
N TYR A 224 15.09 6.02 7.51
CA TYR A 224 16.10 6.04 8.57
C TYR A 224 16.45 4.62 9.03
N LEU A 225 15.46 3.78 9.34
CA LEU A 225 15.68 2.40 9.76
C LEU A 225 16.51 1.63 8.71
N LEU A 226 16.09 1.65 7.45
CA LEU A 226 16.73 0.91 6.37
C LEU A 226 18.15 1.41 6.13
N GLY A 227 18.35 2.74 6.04
CA GLY A 227 19.67 3.35 5.85
C GLY A 227 20.64 3.04 6.99
N ARG A 228 20.19 3.11 8.24
CA ARG A 228 21.01 2.73 9.41
C ARG A 228 21.33 1.23 9.46
N SER A 229 20.51 0.43 8.81
CA SER A 229 20.73 -1.01 8.66
C SER A 229 21.58 -1.37 7.44
N GLY A 230 22.09 -0.39 6.70
CA GLY A 230 22.99 -0.60 5.56
C GLY A 230 22.29 -0.78 4.22
N LEU A 231 21.00 -0.49 4.12
CA LEU A 231 20.23 -0.56 2.88
C LEU A 231 20.04 0.85 2.30
N ASP A 232 20.51 1.04 1.06
CA ASP A 232 20.25 2.27 0.31
C ASP A 232 18.95 2.11 -0.50
N VAL A 233 17.95 2.91 -0.16
CA VAL A 233 16.67 2.95 -0.86
C VAL A 233 16.55 4.14 -1.83
N GLY A 234 17.64 4.86 -2.04
CA GLY A 234 17.71 6.01 -2.95
C GLY A 234 16.94 7.25 -2.46
N LEU A 235 16.64 7.33 -1.17
CA LEU A 235 15.94 8.45 -0.53
C LEU A 235 16.76 8.98 0.65
N ALA A 236 16.78 10.30 0.84
CA ALA A 236 17.44 10.94 1.97
C ALA A 236 16.41 11.47 2.97
N VAL A 237 16.59 11.17 4.26
CA VAL A 237 15.66 11.57 5.33
C VAL A 237 15.39 13.08 5.33
N PRO A 238 16.40 13.98 5.18
CA PRO A 238 16.15 15.44 5.18
C PRO A 238 15.15 15.88 4.11
N ASP A 239 15.14 15.24 2.93
CA ASP A 239 14.26 15.58 1.81
C ASP A 239 12.80 15.12 2.04
N LEU A 240 12.57 14.29 3.06
CA LEU A 240 11.25 13.73 3.39
C LEU A 240 10.54 14.51 4.51
N VAL A 241 11.28 15.21 5.36
CA VAL A 241 10.73 15.92 6.52
C VAL A 241 9.85 17.10 6.09
N GLU A 242 10.26 17.86 5.07
CA GLU A 242 9.49 19.00 4.57
C GLU A 242 8.14 18.57 3.98
N PRO A 243 8.04 17.58 3.06
CA PRO A 243 6.76 17.05 2.58
C PRO A 243 5.86 16.54 3.71
N ALA A 244 6.41 15.84 4.70
CA ALA A 244 5.66 15.35 5.84
C ALA A 244 5.08 16.49 6.70
N SER A 245 5.86 17.53 6.93
CA SER A 245 5.44 18.74 7.66
C SER A 245 4.36 19.49 6.90
N TRP A 246 4.52 19.63 5.57
CA TRP A 246 3.51 20.26 4.71
C TRP A 246 2.17 19.52 4.75
N ILE A 247 2.19 18.16 4.71
CA ILE A 247 0.95 17.37 4.83
C ILE A 247 0.30 17.59 6.20
N ALA A 248 1.08 17.61 7.29
CA ALA A 248 0.56 17.89 8.63
C ALA A 248 -0.15 19.24 8.69
N GLU A 249 0.48 20.28 8.15
CA GLU A 249 -0.10 21.63 8.09
C GLU A 249 -1.39 21.66 7.23
N ALA A 250 -1.35 21.04 6.04
CA ALA A 250 -2.50 20.98 5.13
C ALA A 250 -3.70 20.23 5.75
N LEU A 251 -3.45 19.24 6.59
CA LEU A 251 -4.47 18.49 7.31
C LEU A 251 -4.92 19.16 8.63
N GLY A 252 -4.28 20.27 9.02
CA GLY A 252 -4.50 20.92 10.31
C GLY A 252 -4.12 20.02 11.50
N ALA A 253 -3.15 19.14 11.31
CA ALA A 253 -2.68 18.23 12.35
C ALA A 253 -1.58 18.94 13.18
N ASP A 254 -1.72 18.93 14.50
CA ASP A 254 -0.73 19.52 15.40
C ASP A 254 0.64 18.83 15.32
N ARG A 255 0.67 17.56 14.92
CA ARG A 255 1.89 16.73 14.84
C ARG A 255 1.76 15.66 13.77
N THR A 256 2.90 15.30 13.16
CA THR A 256 2.98 14.07 12.35
C THR A 256 3.01 12.84 13.28
N PRO A 257 2.47 11.68 12.87
CA PRO A 257 2.73 10.40 13.53
C PRO A 257 4.21 10.01 13.54
N ALA A 258 4.98 10.44 12.53
CA ALA A 258 6.41 10.17 12.41
C ALA A 258 7.23 10.74 13.57
N LEU A 259 8.24 9.98 14.00
CA LEU A 259 9.13 10.39 15.10
C LEU A 259 10.26 11.32 14.65
N LEU A 260 10.81 11.12 13.44
CA LEU A 260 11.95 11.90 12.93
C LEU A 260 11.62 13.38 12.76
N GLY A 261 10.39 13.74 12.40
CA GLY A 261 9.95 15.13 12.36
C GLY A 261 10.00 15.85 13.72
N ARG A 262 10.14 15.11 14.83
CA ARG A 262 10.22 15.64 16.19
C ARG A 262 11.58 15.42 16.85
N ALA A 263 12.20 14.28 16.59
CA ALA A 263 13.46 13.88 17.22
C ALA A 263 14.70 14.35 16.44
N GLY A 264 14.53 14.67 15.15
CA GLY A 264 15.65 14.92 14.25
C GLY A 264 16.39 13.65 13.84
N THR A 265 17.35 13.82 12.95
CA THR A 265 18.20 12.73 12.46
C THR A 265 19.40 12.49 13.37
N PHE A 266 20.02 11.32 13.28
CA PHE A 266 21.29 11.00 13.93
C PHE A 266 22.31 10.52 12.87
N PRO A 267 23.57 11.01 12.88
CA PRO A 267 24.01 12.18 13.65
C PRO A 267 23.28 13.45 13.22
N ALA A 268 23.21 14.44 14.11
CA ALA A 268 22.54 15.72 13.87
C ALA A 268 23.32 16.60 12.90
#